data_f13b1721c058440384fd7ba008e56d32
#
_entry.id   f13b1721c058440384fd7ba008e56d32
#
_cell.length_a   1.000
_cell.length_b   1.000
_cell.length_c   1.000
_cell.angle_alpha   90.00
_cell.angle_beta   90.00
_cell.angle_gamma   90.00
#
_symmetry.space_group_name_H-M   'P 1'
#
loop_
_entity.id
_entity.type
_entity.pdbx_description
1 polymer ?
#
loop_
_entity_poly.entity_id
_entity_poly.type
_entity_poly.pdbx_seq_one_letter_code
_entity_poly.pdbx_strand_id
1 'polypeptide(L)'
;MFSAPTLRKDLVVGWSSVPSDTHRMRNEDAFLVMPDRGFFGVFDGMGRYKDADIAAQIAADEVQETLAPLAPDASDEAVADTLRDAFFAGDAAIRAEAHSRSGAGNMGTTGLVAVVRPAGVDTWSILLGWVGDSRMLSLPAGSRSLQTLTLDDSVLRLHASSAKQARKYQTALGMVTDSRHLSLRERDLFLERHVLTQAVGTSLRHVHVAAHLLNDGDLLILTTDGVHDNLTDREITAILRRPRSVGDASKQLVLAARVRSRDREHVRAKPDDMTAIIVRLGG
;
A
#
# COMPACT_ATOMS: atom_id res chain seq x y z
N MET A 1 -2.06 16.20 40.85
CA MET A 1 -2.30 15.54 39.56
C MET A 1 -0.95 15.07 39.07
N PHE A 2 -0.65 13.79 39.17
CA PHE A 2 0.56 13.22 38.59
C PHE A 2 0.25 12.94 37.13
N SER A 3 0.85 13.71 36.21
CA SER A 3 0.90 13.40 34.80
C SER A 3 1.67 12.08 34.64
N ALA A 4 1.01 11.03 34.17
CA ALA A 4 1.72 9.82 33.79
C ALA A 4 2.77 10.18 32.74
N PRO A 5 4.00 9.63 32.80
CA PRO A 5 4.97 9.87 31.75
C PRO A 5 4.39 9.34 30.42
N THR A 6 4.25 10.22 29.46
CA THR A 6 3.92 9.84 28.08
C THR A 6 5.10 9.01 27.57
N LEU A 7 4.98 7.69 27.61
CA LEU A 7 5.95 6.78 26.99
C LEU A 7 5.95 7.12 25.49
N ARG A 8 6.97 7.86 25.04
CA ARG A 8 7.24 7.99 23.61
C ARG A 8 7.64 6.60 23.13
N LYS A 9 6.77 5.97 22.40
CA LYS A 9 7.08 4.76 21.66
C LYS A 9 7.69 5.17 20.33
N ASP A 10 8.83 4.60 20.02
CA ASP A 10 9.53 4.93 18.78
C ASP A 10 9.07 4.03 17.62
N LEU A 11 8.92 4.63 16.45
CA LEU A 11 8.73 3.92 15.19
C LEU A 11 10.07 3.88 14.47
N VAL A 12 10.51 2.69 14.06
CA VAL A 12 11.71 2.56 13.22
C VAL A 12 11.25 2.34 11.78
N VAL A 13 11.60 3.28 10.91
CA VAL A 13 11.08 3.34 9.55
C VAL A 13 12.18 3.17 8.51
N GLY A 14 11.89 2.42 7.46
CA GLY A 14 12.73 2.32 6.28
C GLY A 14 11.87 2.26 5.03
N TRP A 15 12.30 2.93 3.97
CA TRP A 15 11.59 2.92 2.69
C TRP A 15 12.53 2.84 1.50
N SER A 16 12.01 2.40 0.39
CA SER A 16 12.68 2.40 -0.91
C SER A 16 11.63 2.53 -2.00
N SER A 17 11.91 3.41 -2.96
CA SER A 17 11.09 3.60 -4.15
C SER A 17 12.00 3.71 -5.37
N VAL A 18 11.71 2.97 -6.44
CA VAL A 18 12.50 2.99 -7.67
C VAL A 18 11.60 2.91 -8.90
N PRO A 19 11.96 3.62 -9.96
CA PRO A 19 11.22 3.55 -11.22
C PRO A 19 11.40 2.20 -11.92
N SER A 20 10.42 1.86 -12.73
CA SER A 20 10.46 0.73 -13.65
C SER A 20 11.66 0.82 -14.61
N ASP A 21 12.21 -0.33 -14.99
CA ASP A 21 13.24 -0.37 -16.03
C ASP A 21 12.73 0.03 -17.42
N THR A 22 11.41 0.08 -17.63
CA THR A 22 10.77 0.50 -18.88
C THR A 22 10.70 2.03 -19.05
N HIS A 23 10.74 2.78 -17.92
CA HIS A 23 10.72 4.26 -17.91
C HIS A 23 11.57 4.85 -16.77
N ARG A 24 12.85 4.51 -16.74
CA ARG A 24 13.82 4.81 -15.66
C ARG A 24 13.94 6.28 -15.24
N MET A 25 13.52 7.20 -16.08
CA MET A 25 13.62 8.64 -15.81
C MET A 25 12.41 9.18 -15.04
N ARG A 26 11.41 8.37 -14.78
CA ARG A 26 10.16 8.76 -14.15
C ARG A 26 9.67 7.64 -13.24
N ASN A 27 9.35 8.00 -12.01
CA ASN A 27 8.68 7.12 -11.06
C ASN A 27 7.22 7.57 -10.96
N GLU A 28 6.29 6.71 -11.27
CA GLU A 28 4.85 7.00 -11.21
C GLU A 28 4.28 6.72 -9.81
N ASP A 29 5.07 6.08 -8.93
CA ASP A 29 4.75 5.94 -7.51
C ASP A 29 5.07 7.23 -6.74
N ALA A 30 4.20 7.62 -5.79
CA ALA A 30 4.47 8.58 -4.74
C ALA A 30 4.32 7.93 -3.36
N PHE A 31 4.88 8.55 -2.32
CA PHE A 31 4.78 8.04 -0.97
C PHE A 31 4.80 9.15 0.09
N LEU A 32 4.24 8.85 1.27
CA LEU A 32 4.22 9.70 2.45
C LEU A 32 4.92 8.98 3.60
N VAL A 33 5.91 9.63 4.23
CA VAL A 33 6.61 9.10 5.41
C VAL A 33 6.78 10.23 6.44
N MET A 34 5.94 10.23 7.47
CA MET A 34 5.96 11.21 8.56
C MET A 34 6.00 10.47 9.92
N PRO A 35 7.17 9.95 10.33
CA PRO A 35 7.30 9.10 11.53
C PRO A 35 6.87 9.81 12.81
N ASP A 36 7.19 11.10 12.93
CA ASP A 36 6.83 11.91 14.12
C ASP A 36 5.32 12.08 14.29
N ARG A 37 4.56 11.89 13.22
CA ARG A 37 3.10 11.94 13.19
C ARG A 37 2.47 10.54 13.11
N GLY A 38 3.25 9.51 12.84
CA GLY A 38 2.77 8.16 12.59
C GLY A 38 1.99 8.02 11.27
N PHE A 39 2.24 8.88 10.28
CA PHE A 39 1.55 8.84 8.99
C PHE A 39 2.43 8.23 7.91
N PHE A 40 1.90 7.22 7.21
CA PHE A 40 2.59 6.52 6.13
C PHE A 40 1.62 6.28 4.99
N GLY A 41 2.08 6.44 3.74
CA GLY A 41 1.24 6.19 2.57
C GLY A 41 2.05 5.80 1.34
N VAL A 42 1.42 5.04 0.44
CA VAL A 42 1.92 4.74 -0.90
C VAL A 42 0.80 4.99 -1.90
N PHE A 43 1.17 5.50 -3.07
CA PHE A 43 0.28 5.90 -4.15
C PHE A 43 0.90 5.43 -5.46
N ASP A 44 0.22 4.55 -6.17
CA ASP A 44 0.66 3.98 -7.44
C ASP A 44 -0.07 4.70 -8.56
N GLY A 45 0.65 5.51 -9.29
CA GLY A 45 0.12 6.31 -10.38
C GLY A 45 -0.23 5.46 -11.59
N MET A 46 -1.44 5.61 -12.08
CA MET A 46 -1.96 4.84 -13.20
C MET A 46 -2.46 5.74 -14.33
N GLY A 47 -2.17 5.36 -15.55
CA GLY A 47 -2.66 6.10 -16.72
C GLY A 47 -1.96 5.65 -18.00
N ARG A 48 -2.70 5.68 -19.12
CA ARG A 48 -2.12 5.44 -20.46
C ARG A 48 -1.26 6.61 -20.95
N TYR A 49 -1.18 7.71 -20.20
CA TYR A 49 -0.58 8.98 -20.60
C TYR A 49 0.42 9.48 -19.54
N LYS A 50 1.20 10.47 -19.91
CA LYS A 50 2.40 10.99 -19.25
C LYS A 50 2.24 11.58 -17.82
N ASP A 51 1.07 11.48 -17.19
CA ASP A 51 0.73 12.23 -15.98
C ASP A 51 0.34 11.36 -14.78
N ALA A 52 0.72 10.06 -14.78
CA ALA A 52 0.47 9.13 -13.68
C ALA A 52 1.21 9.54 -12.38
N ASP A 53 2.47 9.97 -12.51
CA ASP A 53 3.27 10.52 -11.40
C ASP A 53 2.64 11.76 -10.78
N ILE A 54 2.00 12.60 -11.60
CA ILE A 54 1.33 13.80 -11.12
C ILE A 54 0.09 13.43 -10.31
N ALA A 55 -0.70 12.44 -10.76
CA ALA A 55 -1.85 11.96 -10.00
C ALA A 55 -1.44 11.39 -8.63
N ALA A 56 -0.40 10.55 -8.60
CA ALA A 56 0.13 9.99 -7.38
C ALA A 56 0.65 11.08 -6.42
N GLN A 57 1.37 12.08 -6.95
CA GLN A 57 1.89 13.18 -6.14
C GLN A 57 0.76 14.07 -5.59
N ILE A 58 -0.24 14.44 -6.40
CA ILE A 58 -1.41 15.21 -5.94
C ILE A 58 -2.13 14.47 -4.82
N ALA A 59 -2.37 13.17 -4.97
CA ALA A 59 -3.02 12.38 -3.92
C ALA A 59 -2.20 12.36 -2.63
N ALA A 60 -0.86 12.22 -2.72
CA ALA A 60 0.02 12.23 -1.57
C ALA A 60 0.00 13.59 -0.85
N ASP A 61 0.05 14.69 -1.60
CA ASP A 61 0.03 16.06 -1.08
C ASP A 61 -1.31 16.37 -0.38
N GLU A 62 -2.44 16.07 -1.01
CA GLU A 62 -3.77 16.26 -0.44
C GLU A 62 -3.99 15.43 0.83
N VAL A 63 -3.52 14.20 0.85
CA VAL A 63 -3.55 13.35 2.04
C VAL A 63 -2.70 13.97 3.16
N GLN A 64 -1.51 14.44 2.84
CA GLN A 64 -0.63 15.09 3.83
C GLN A 64 -1.29 16.35 4.39
N GLU A 65 -1.83 17.21 3.54
CA GLU A 65 -2.48 18.47 3.94
C GLU A 65 -3.71 18.21 4.81
N THR A 66 -4.56 17.25 4.43
CA THR A 66 -5.79 16.90 5.16
C THR A 66 -5.48 16.25 6.51
N LEU A 67 -4.43 15.41 6.60
CA LEU A 67 -4.01 14.79 7.86
C LEU A 67 -3.21 15.73 8.78
N ALA A 68 -2.60 16.80 8.25
CA ALA A 68 -1.73 17.69 9.01
C ALA A 68 -2.40 18.29 10.27
N PRO A 69 -3.66 18.74 10.25
CA PRO A 69 -4.33 19.29 11.43
C PRO A 69 -4.84 18.23 12.42
N LEU A 70 -4.77 16.93 12.08
CA LEU A 70 -5.31 15.87 12.92
C LEU A 70 -4.62 15.85 14.29
N ALA A 71 -5.39 15.93 15.37
CA ALA A 71 -4.86 15.90 16.72
C ALA A 71 -4.29 14.51 17.07
N PRO A 72 -3.19 14.42 17.84
CA PRO A 72 -2.59 13.13 18.20
C PRO A 72 -3.55 12.20 18.98
N ASP A 73 -4.49 12.77 19.71
CA ASP A 73 -5.51 12.10 20.52
C ASP A 73 -6.89 12.05 19.86
N ALA A 74 -6.98 12.36 18.56
CA ALA A 74 -8.23 12.25 17.82
C ALA A 74 -8.84 10.85 17.95
N SER A 75 -10.16 10.75 18.02
CA SER A 75 -10.85 9.46 18.06
C SER A 75 -10.61 8.65 16.77
N ASP A 76 -10.76 7.34 16.83
CA ASP A 76 -10.64 6.47 15.66
C ASP A 76 -11.66 6.84 14.58
N GLU A 77 -12.85 7.29 14.97
CA GLU A 77 -13.89 7.78 14.05
C GLU A 77 -13.43 9.07 13.34
N ALA A 78 -12.88 10.03 14.08
CA ALA A 78 -12.35 11.26 13.49
C ALA A 78 -11.20 10.98 12.51
N VAL A 79 -10.31 10.04 12.84
CA VAL A 79 -9.25 9.60 11.92
C VAL A 79 -9.83 8.94 10.67
N ALA A 80 -10.82 8.07 10.85
CA ALA A 80 -11.49 7.39 9.74
C ALA A 80 -12.18 8.38 8.78
N ASP A 81 -12.84 9.39 9.33
CA ASP A 81 -13.48 10.45 8.51
C ASP A 81 -12.43 11.31 7.81
N THR A 82 -11.36 11.73 8.53
CA THR A 82 -10.26 12.48 7.92
C THR A 82 -9.58 11.69 6.78
N LEU A 83 -9.41 10.37 6.93
CA LEU A 83 -8.89 9.53 5.85
C LEU A 83 -9.83 9.53 4.63
N ARG A 84 -11.14 9.43 4.84
CA ARG A 84 -12.11 9.51 3.72
C ARG A 84 -12.05 10.86 3.02
N ASP A 85 -12.07 11.94 3.80
CA ASP A 85 -12.01 13.32 3.28
C ASP A 85 -10.74 13.54 2.47
N ALA A 86 -9.59 13.05 2.94
CA ALA A 86 -8.31 13.15 2.24
C ALA A 86 -8.34 12.48 0.85
N PHE A 87 -8.91 11.28 0.75
CA PHE A 87 -9.03 10.61 -0.55
C PHE A 87 -10.01 11.31 -1.50
N PHE A 88 -11.12 11.84 -0.98
CA PHE A 88 -12.06 12.59 -1.80
C PHE A 88 -11.48 13.95 -2.22
N ALA A 89 -10.70 14.63 -1.39
CA ALA A 89 -9.95 15.83 -1.75
C ALA A 89 -8.96 15.53 -2.88
N GLY A 90 -8.16 14.46 -2.75
CA GLY A 90 -7.25 14.00 -3.78
C GLY A 90 -7.96 13.66 -5.10
N ASP A 91 -9.12 12.99 -5.06
CA ASP A 91 -9.93 12.70 -6.26
C ASP A 91 -10.37 13.99 -6.96
N ALA A 92 -10.84 14.97 -6.21
CA ALA A 92 -11.26 16.26 -6.74
C ALA A 92 -10.09 17.04 -7.35
N ALA A 93 -8.95 17.08 -6.67
CA ALA A 93 -7.75 17.78 -7.13
C ALA A 93 -7.17 17.14 -8.40
N ILE A 94 -7.06 15.81 -8.46
CA ILE A 94 -6.61 15.09 -9.65
C ILE A 94 -7.54 15.36 -10.84
N ARG A 95 -8.87 15.33 -10.65
CA ARG A 95 -9.84 15.62 -11.71
C ARG A 95 -9.71 17.06 -12.22
N ALA A 96 -9.50 18.02 -11.32
CA ALA A 96 -9.32 19.42 -11.69
C ALA A 96 -8.03 19.59 -12.52
N GLU A 97 -6.92 18.98 -12.11
CA GLU A 97 -5.66 19.01 -12.84
C GLU A 97 -5.77 18.33 -14.21
N ALA A 98 -6.40 17.15 -14.27
CA ALA A 98 -6.64 16.44 -15.52
C ALA A 98 -7.45 17.27 -16.52
N HIS A 99 -8.46 18.01 -16.04
CA HIS A 99 -9.27 18.89 -16.86
C HIS A 99 -8.46 20.09 -17.39
N SER A 100 -7.56 20.65 -16.56
CA SER A 100 -6.74 21.81 -16.92
C SER A 100 -5.73 21.48 -18.04
N ARG A 101 -5.20 20.25 -18.08
CA ARG A 101 -4.09 19.88 -18.98
C ARG A 101 -4.48 19.55 -20.40
N SER A 102 -5.61 18.91 -20.63
CA SER A 102 -5.93 18.47 -22.01
C SER A 102 -7.41 18.21 -22.30
N GLY A 103 -8.29 18.40 -21.34
CA GLY A 103 -9.73 18.11 -21.51
C GLY A 103 -10.08 16.61 -21.66
N ALA A 104 -9.08 15.72 -21.65
CA ALA A 104 -9.24 14.28 -21.84
C ALA A 104 -8.75 13.48 -20.63
N GLY A 105 -8.98 13.98 -19.44
CA GLY A 105 -8.43 13.50 -18.20
C GLY A 105 -8.72 12.04 -17.88
N ASN A 106 -7.68 11.22 -17.99
CA ASN A 106 -7.63 9.83 -17.49
C ASN A 106 -6.33 9.63 -16.71
N MET A 107 -6.05 10.47 -15.74
CA MET A 107 -4.98 10.26 -14.77
C MET A 107 -5.61 9.87 -13.44
N GLY A 108 -5.01 8.92 -12.77
CA GLY A 108 -5.48 8.44 -11.49
C GLY A 108 -4.37 7.75 -10.72
N THR A 109 -4.66 7.35 -9.52
CA THR A 109 -3.72 6.66 -8.67
C THR A 109 -4.46 5.70 -7.72
N THR A 110 -3.78 4.67 -7.27
CA THR A 110 -4.18 3.98 -6.05
C THR A 110 -3.87 4.88 -4.85
N GLY A 111 -4.29 4.50 -3.68
CA GLY A 111 -3.83 5.12 -2.45
C GLY A 111 -4.02 4.18 -1.29
N LEU A 112 -3.00 4.11 -0.45
CA LEU A 112 -3.03 3.40 0.81
C LEU A 112 -2.35 4.26 1.87
N VAL A 113 -3.08 4.56 2.93
CA VAL A 113 -2.62 5.43 4.01
C VAL A 113 -2.82 4.73 5.36
N ALA A 114 -1.82 4.82 6.22
CA ALA A 114 -1.87 4.33 7.59
C ALA A 114 -1.63 5.47 8.59
N VAL A 115 -2.48 5.54 9.61
CA VAL A 115 -2.29 6.33 10.82
C VAL A 115 -1.93 5.36 11.94
N VAL A 116 -0.70 5.45 12.44
CA VAL A 116 -0.10 4.55 13.45
C VAL A 116 0.02 5.30 14.76
N ARG A 117 -0.60 4.80 15.83
CA ARG A 117 -0.62 5.47 17.14
C ARG A 117 -0.44 4.46 18.28
N PRO A 118 0.23 4.84 19.38
CA PRO A 118 0.21 4.02 20.60
C PRO A 118 -1.23 3.82 21.10
N ALA A 119 -1.59 2.59 21.46
CA ALA A 119 -2.92 2.23 21.99
C ALA A 119 -2.84 1.62 23.41
N GLY A 120 -1.66 1.33 23.92
CA GLY A 120 -1.41 0.75 25.25
C GLY A 120 0.08 0.62 25.51
N VAL A 121 0.46 -0.16 26.53
CA VAL A 121 1.88 -0.33 26.91
C VAL A 121 2.68 -0.96 25.77
N ASP A 122 2.18 -2.06 25.19
CA ASP A 122 2.87 -2.82 24.14
C ASP A 122 1.98 -2.98 22.88
N THR A 123 1.01 -2.07 22.68
CA THR A 123 0.05 -2.14 21.59
C THR A 123 -0.02 -0.84 20.81
N TRP A 124 -0.33 -0.98 19.53
CA TRP A 124 -0.49 0.09 18.56
C TRP A 124 -1.83 -0.01 17.83
N SER A 125 -2.51 1.12 17.71
CA SER A 125 -3.67 1.26 16.83
C SER A 125 -3.20 1.67 15.45
N ILE A 126 -3.66 0.95 14.45
CA ILE A 126 -3.39 1.19 13.05
C ILE A 126 -4.73 1.43 12.35
N LEU A 127 -4.97 2.67 11.94
CA LEU A 127 -6.12 2.99 11.10
C LEU A 127 -5.65 3.09 9.65
N LEU A 128 -6.32 2.36 8.78
CA LEU A 128 -6.02 2.28 7.35
C LEU A 128 -7.14 2.94 6.55
N GLY A 129 -6.74 3.76 5.55
CA GLY A 129 -7.60 4.15 4.44
C GLY A 129 -7.00 3.66 3.14
N TRP A 130 -7.80 3.05 2.24
CA TRP A 130 -7.26 2.64 0.93
C TRP A 130 -8.29 2.63 -0.19
N VAL A 131 -7.77 2.80 -1.40
CA VAL A 131 -8.45 2.68 -2.70
C VAL A 131 -7.46 2.04 -3.68
N GLY A 132 -7.88 1.02 -4.42
CA GLY A 132 -7.03 0.31 -5.36
C GLY A 132 -6.43 -0.97 -4.79
N ASP A 133 -5.27 -1.37 -5.29
CA ASP A 133 -4.61 -2.63 -4.98
C ASP A 133 -3.25 -2.50 -4.28
N SER A 134 -2.81 -1.30 -3.96
CA SER A 134 -1.70 -1.11 -3.01
C SER A 134 -2.00 -1.81 -1.68
N ARG A 135 -1.02 -2.53 -1.10
CA ARG A 135 -1.27 -3.42 0.03
C ARG A 135 -0.59 -3.01 1.32
N MET A 136 -1.37 -3.11 2.41
CA MET A 136 -0.84 -3.16 3.76
C MET A 136 -0.70 -4.62 4.20
N LEU A 137 0.52 -4.96 4.58
CA LEU A 137 0.87 -6.26 5.14
C LEU A 137 1.34 -6.08 6.58
N SER A 138 1.16 -7.11 7.41
CA SER A 138 1.79 -7.18 8.73
C SER A 138 2.53 -8.48 8.91
N LEU A 139 3.68 -8.41 9.57
CA LEU A 139 4.44 -9.58 10.01
C LEU A 139 4.59 -9.52 11.54
N PRO A 140 3.80 -10.30 12.29
CA PRO A 140 3.91 -10.33 13.74
C PRO A 140 5.31 -10.78 14.18
N ALA A 141 5.79 -10.21 15.28
CA ALA A 141 7.10 -10.53 15.84
C ALA A 141 7.25 -12.05 16.06
N GLY A 142 8.36 -12.62 15.58
CA GLY A 142 8.60 -14.07 15.66
C GLY A 142 7.78 -14.92 14.69
N SER A 143 6.76 -14.38 14.01
CA SER A 143 5.93 -15.13 13.05
C SER A 143 6.67 -15.42 11.74
N ARG A 144 6.19 -16.46 11.05
CA ARG A 144 6.57 -16.79 9.66
C ARG A 144 5.40 -16.59 8.69
N SER A 145 4.28 -16.09 9.20
CA SER A 145 3.06 -15.87 8.42
C SER A 145 2.82 -14.39 8.24
N LEU A 146 2.97 -13.93 7.01
CA LEU A 146 2.56 -12.60 6.58
C LEU A 146 1.03 -12.52 6.57
N GLN A 147 0.49 -11.40 7.01
CA GLN A 147 -0.94 -11.14 7.01
C GLN A 147 -1.23 -9.95 6.10
N THR A 148 -2.15 -10.08 5.15
CA THR A 148 -2.60 -8.97 4.32
C THR A 148 -3.79 -8.29 4.98
N LEU A 149 -3.65 -7.02 5.35
CA LEU A 149 -4.67 -6.25 6.07
C LEU A 149 -5.68 -5.59 5.12
N THR A 150 -5.27 -5.22 3.93
CA THR A 150 -6.13 -4.65 2.87
C THR A 150 -6.76 -5.75 2.00
N LEU A 151 -7.78 -5.39 1.27
CA LEU A 151 -8.36 -6.21 0.19
C LEU A 151 -8.43 -5.36 -1.07
N ASP A 152 -7.79 -5.83 -2.13
CA ASP A 152 -7.64 -5.10 -3.38
C ASP A 152 -8.99 -4.73 -4.02
N ASP A 153 -9.07 -3.53 -4.59
CA ASP A 153 -10.18 -3.11 -5.45
C ASP A 153 -9.92 -3.55 -6.89
N SER A 154 -9.75 -4.83 -7.07
CA SER A 154 -9.50 -5.44 -8.37
C SER A 154 -10.69 -6.29 -8.83
N VAL A 155 -10.64 -6.77 -10.07
CA VAL A 155 -11.65 -7.68 -10.63
C VAL A 155 -11.85 -8.94 -9.79
N LEU A 156 -10.89 -9.32 -8.95
CA LEU A 156 -11.04 -10.43 -8.00
C LEU A 156 -12.27 -10.26 -7.10
N ARG A 157 -12.60 -9.02 -6.73
CA ARG A 157 -13.82 -8.72 -5.94
C ARG A 157 -15.10 -8.98 -6.71
N LEU A 158 -15.09 -8.70 -8.03
CA LEU A 158 -16.27 -8.92 -8.87
C LEU A 158 -16.58 -10.41 -9.08
N HIS A 159 -15.53 -11.24 -9.05
CA HIS A 159 -15.64 -12.69 -9.20
C HIS A 159 -15.90 -13.43 -7.88
N ALA A 160 -15.91 -12.73 -6.77
CA ALA A 160 -16.15 -13.29 -5.44
C ALA A 160 -17.59 -13.03 -4.97
N SER A 161 -18.20 -14.01 -4.34
CA SER A 161 -19.55 -13.89 -3.75
C SER A 161 -19.52 -13.15 -2.39
N SER A 162 -18.34 -12.92 -1.82
CA SER A 162 -18.15 -12.24 -0.55
C SER A 162 -16.72 -11.73 -0.39
N ALA A 163 -16.51 -10.75 0.50
CA ALA A 163 -15.17 -10.26 0.86
C ALA A 163 -14.24 -11.39 1.38
N LYS A 164 -14.81 -12.37 2.11
CA LYS A 164 -14.07 -13.56 2.58
C LYS A 164 -13.53 -14.38 1.41
N GLN A 165 -14.33 -14.58 0.36
CA GLN A 165 -13.90 -15.30 -0.84
C GLN A 165 -12.87 -14.50 -1.64
N ALA A 166 -13.06 -13.19 -1.77
CA ALA A 166 -12.09 -12.31 -2.44
C ALA A 166 -10.72 -12.37 -1.73
N ARG A 167 -10.68 -12.29 -0.40
CA ARG A 167 -9.44 -12.49 0.38
C ARG A 167 -8.81 -13.86 0.13
N LYS A 168 -9.61 -14.92 0.04
CA LYS A 168 -9.10 -16.25 -0.27
C LYS A 168 -8.44 -16.30 -1.65
N TYR A 169 -9.05 -15.67 -2.66
CA TYR A 169 -8.44 -15.55 -3.99
C TYR A 169 -7.14 -14.72 -3.93
N GLN A 170 -7.18 -13.55 -3.32
CA GLN A 170 -5.99 -12.69 -3.19
C GLN A 170 -4.82 -13.45 -2.54
N THR A 171 -5.05 -14.15 -1.43
CA THR A 171 -4.03 -14.95 -0.75
C THR A 171 -3.52 -16.10 -1.63
N ALA A 172 -4.42 -16.85 -2.26
CA ALA A 172 -4.04 -17.97 -3.10
C ALA A 172 -3.20 -17.52 -4.31
N LEU A 173 -3.62 -16.44 -4.98
CA LEU A 173 -2.91 -15.87 -6.13
C LEU A 173 -1.58 -15.20 -5.71
N GLY A 174 -1.49 -14.68 -4.49
CA GLY A 174 -0.24 -14.17 -3.90
C GLY A 174 0.87 -15.23 -3.76
N MET A 175 0.52 -16.51 -3.78
CA MET A 175 1.45 -17.64 -3.64
C MET A 175 1.82 -18.33 -4.97
N VAL A 176 1.23 -17.92 -6.09
CA VAL A 176 1.44 -18.57 -7.39
C VAL A 176 2.86 -18.33 -7.90
N THR A 177 3.58 -19.39 -8.19
CA THR A 177 4.91 -19.38 -8.85
C THR A 177 4.92 -20.13 -10.18
N ASP A 178 3.84 -20.89 -10.48
CA ASP A 178 3.68 -21.65 -11.70
C ASP A 178 2.20 -21.69 -12.08
N SER A 179 1.85 -21.07 -13.20
CA SER A 179 0.48 -21.00 -13.69
C SER A 179 -0.08 -22.31 -14.25
N ARG A 180 0.78 -23.32 -14.48
CA ARG A 180 0.36 -24.64 -15.00
C ARG A 180 -0.50 -25.41 -13.99
N HIS A 181 -0.36 -25.11 -12.72
CA HIS A 181 -1.15 -25.73 -11.64
C HIS A 181 -2.49 -25.04 -11.36
N LEU A 182 -2.75 -23.93 -12.04
CA LEU A 182 -4.02 -23.20 -11.91
C LEU A 182 -5.08 -23.80 -12.83
N SER A 183 -6.32 -23.89 -12.35
CA SER A 183 -7.49 -24.09 -13.22
C SER A 183 -7.61 -22.92 -14.22
N LEU A 184 -8.36 -23.10 -15.30
CA LEU A 184 -8.58 -22.04 -16.30
C LEU A 184 -9.08 -20.75 -15.63
N ARG A 185 -10.07 -20.85 -14.74
CA ARG A 185 -10.62 -19.71 -14.01
C ARG A 185 -9.58 -19.03 -13.12
N GLU A 186 -8.77 -19.78 -12.38
CA GLU A 186 -7.72 -19.21 -11.53
C GLU A 186 -6.63 -18.54 -12.38
N ARG A 187 -6.35 -19.07 -13.56
CA ARG A 187 -5.41 -18.46 -14.50
C ARG A 187 -5.92 -17.12 -15.01
N ASP A 188 -7.19 -17.04 -15.40
CA ASP A 188 -7.82 -15.80 -15.82
C ASP A 188 -7.78 -14.77 -14.70
N LEU A 189 -8.18 -15.15 -13.48
CA LEU A 189 -8.10 -14.29 -12.29
C LEU A 189 -6.67 -13.84 -11.99
N PHE A 190 -5.67 -14.71 -12.18
CA PHE A 190 -4.27 -14.36 -11.97
C PHE A 190 -3.77 -13.34 -13.00
N LEU A 191 -4.17 -13.49 -14.25
CA LEU A 191 -3.80 -12.55 -15.33
C LEU A 191 -4.46 -11.19 -15.17
N GLU A 192 -5.69 -11.15 -14.66
CA GLU A 192 -6.47 -9.92 -14.48
C GLU A 192 -6.35 -9.30 -13.09
N ARG A 193 -5.53 -9.87 -12.18
CA ARG A 193 -5.46 -9.44 -10.76
C ARG A 193 -5.12 -7.95 -10.57
N HIS A 194 -4.42 -7.36 -11.54
CA HIS A 194 -4.02 -5.95 -11.56
C HIS A 194 -5.07 -5.01 -12.18
N VAL A 195 -6.21 -5.55 -12.66
CA VAL A 195 -7.27 -4.72 -13.24
C VAL A 195 -8.11 -4.13 -12.12
N LEU A 196 -7.99 -2.82 -11.93
CA LEU A 196 -8.67 -2.09 -10.87
C LEU A 196 -10.15 -1.86 -11.18
N THR A 197 -10.97 -1.87 -10.13
CA THR A 197 -12.41 -1.56 -10.19
C THR A 197 -12.71 -0.14 -9.72
N GLN A 198 -11.79 0.49 -9.00
CA GLN A 198 -11.82 1.92 -8.66
C GLN A 198 -10.40 2.45 -8.41
N ALA A 199 -10.23 3.76 -8.59
CA ALA A 199 -9.01 4.50 -8.33
C ALA A 199 -9.33 5.98 -8.05
N VAL A 200 -8.45 6.66 -7.34
CA VAL A 200 -8.53 8.10 -7.07
C VAL A 200 -8.26 8.88 -8.36
N GLY A 201 -9.07 9.90 -8.64
CA GLY A 201 -8.98 10.72 -9.86
C GLY A 201 -9.79 10.20 -11.06
N THR A 202 -10.22 8.95 -11.05
CA THR A 202 -10.95 8.35 -12.19
C THR A 202 -12.32 7.79 -11.82
N SER A 203 -12.37 6.86 -10.89
CA SER A 203 -13.56 6.05 -10.61
C SER A 203 -13.79 5.83 -9.12
N LEU A 204 -13.36 6.76 -8.28
CA LEU A 204 -13.56 6.68 -6.83
C LEU A 204 -15.05 6.61 -6.49
N ARG A 205 -15.43 5.58 -5.75
CA ARG A 205 -16.81 5.37 -5.28
C ARG A 205 -16.88 5.39 -3.76
N HIS A 206 -15.93 4.78 -3.10
CA HIS A 206 -15.83 4.74 -1.64
C HIS A 206 -14.38 4.52 -1.22
N VAL A 207 -14.06 4.95 -0.04
CA VAL A 207 -12.76 4.73 0.61
C VAL A 207 -12.95 3.62 1.64
N HIS A 208 -12.16 2.56 1.53
CA HIS A 208 -12.13 1.53 2.56
C HIS A 208 -11.43 2.06 3.79
N VAL A 209 -11.97 1.77 4.96
CA VAL A 209 -11.33 2.09 6.24
C VAL A 209 -11.39 0.86 7.13
N ALA A 210 -10.28 0.56 7.80
CA ALA A 210 -10.19 -0.52 8.78
C ALA A 210 -9.28 -0.13 9.94
N ALA A 211 -9.56 -0.70 11.12
CA ALA A 211 -8.72 -0.54 12.30
C ALA A 211 -8.13 -1.90 12.70
N HIS A 212 -6.87 -1.89 13.10
CA HIS A 212 -6.15 -3.07 13.58
C HIS A 212 -5.38 -2.73 14.85
N LEU A 213 -5.23 -3.70 15.73
CA LEU A 213 -4.32 -3.63 16.88
C LEU A 213 -3.14 -4.55 16.61
N LEU A 214 -1.94 -4.02 16.75
CA LEU A 214 -0.68 -4.73 16.59
C LEU A 214 0.19 -4.54 17.84
N ASN A 215 1.23 -5.34 17.98
CA ASN A 215 2.08 -5.33 19.15
C ASN A 215 3.45 -4.74 18.86
N ASP A 216 4.18 -4.37 19.92
CA ASP A 216 5.59 -4.00 19.81
C ASP A 216 6.40 -5.12 19.14
N GLY A 217 7.30 -4.72 18.26
CA GLY A 217 8.12 -5.64 17.46
C GLY A 217 7.47 -6.11 16.16
N ASP A 218 6.16 -5.92 15.97
CA ASP A 218 5.50 -6.24 14.71
C ASP A 218 5.99 -5.30 13.59
N LEU A 219 6.02 -5.81 12.37
CA LEU A 219 6.31 -5.02 11.18
C LEU A 219 5.02 -4.70 10.44
N LEU A 220 4.88 -3.44 10.05
CA LEU A 220 3.95 -2.99 9.03
C LEU A 220 4.70 -2.79 7.72
N ILE A 221 4.10 -3.21 6.62
CA ILE A 221 4.70 -3.10 5.30
C ILE A 221 3.65 -2.55 4.34
N LEU A 222 3.92 -1.38 3.75
CA LEU A 222 3.12 -0.81 2.68
C LEU A 222 3.86 -1.04 1.37
N THR A 223 3.15 -1.53 0.35
CA THR A 223 3.73 -1.78 -0.98
C THR A 223 2.78 -1.37 -2.09
N THR A 224 3.33 -0.81 -3.16
CA THR A 224 2.68 -0.76 -4.48
C THR A 224 2.74 -2.14 -5.14
N ASP A 225 1.95 -2.37 -6.16
CA ASP A 225 1.80 -3.67 -6.81
C ASP A 225 3.08 -4.14 -7.50
N GLY A 226 3.94 -3.22 -7.96
CA GLY A 226 5.27 -3.54 -8.48
C GLY A 226 6.12 -4.39 -7.52
N VAL A 227 5.84 -4.36 -6.22
CA VAL A 227 6.52 -5.23 -5.23
C VAL A 227 5.79 -6.56 -5.08
N HIS A 228 4.53 -6.55 -4.65
CA HIS A 228 3.82 -7.78 -4.27
C HIS A 228 3.26 -8.56 -5.46
N ASP A 229 3.21 -7.99 -6.65
CA ASP A 229 2.93 -8.74 -7.87
C ASP A 229 4.15 -9.52 -8.37
N ASN A 230 5.34 -8.99 -8.16
CA ASN A 230 6.59 -9.67 -8.48
C ASN A 230 7.00 -10.72 -7.45
N LEU A 231 6.73 -10.50 -6.16
CA LEU A 231 7.14 -11.38 -5.06
C LEU A 231 5.95 -12.12 -4.47
N THR A 232 6.16 -13.37 -4.08
CA THR A 232 5.19 -14.10 -3.27
C THR A 232 5.26 -13.66 -1.80
N ASP A 233 4.18 -13.86 -1.05
CA ASP A 233 4.15 -13.62 0.40
C ASP A 233 5.27 -14.36 1.14
N ARG A 234 5.65 -15.56 0.65
CA ARG A 234 6.75 -16.33 1.20
C ARG A 234 8.11 -15.67 0.96
N GLU A 235 8.35 -15.13 -0.22
CA GLU A 235 9.58 -14.41 -0.55
C GLU A 235 9.68 -13.11 0.24
N ILE A 236 8.59 -12.35 0.33
CA ILE A 236 8.50 -11.13 1.16
C ILE A 236 8.84 -11.49 2.61
N THR A 237 8.19 -12.50 3.18
CA THR A 237 8.45 -12.96 4.55
C THR A 237 9.92 -13.34 4.74
N ALA A 238 10.52 -14.08 3.79
CA ALA A 238 11.91 -14.51 3.87
C ALA A 238 12.89 -13.32 3.88
N ILE A 239 12.59 -12.25 3.12
CA ILE A 239 13.38 -11.03 3.09
C ILE A 239 13.25 -10.28 4.42
N LEU A 240 12.02 -10.09 4.92
CA LEU A 240 11.76 -9.34 6.16
C LEU A 240 12.38 -9.98 7.40
N ARG A 241 12.59 -11.29 7.37
CA ARG A 241 13.18 -12.06 8.49
C ARG A 241 14.71 -12.07 8.51
N ARG A 242 15.38 -11.58 7.48
CA ARG A 242 16.84 -11.45 7.45
C ARG A 242 17.22 -10.19 8.22
N PRO A 243 17.78 -10.31 9.44
CA PRO A 243 17.89 -9.15 10.33
C PRO A 243 19.02 -8.24 9.90
N ARG A 244 18.68 -7.06 9.48
CA ARG A 244 19.56 -5.90 9.47
C ARG A 244 18.75 -4.71 9.98
N SER A 245 18.54 -3.69 9.17
CA SER A 245 17.63 -2.60 9.48
C SER A 245 16.36 -2.72 8.65
N VAL A 246 15.29 -2.05 9.04
CA VAL A 246 14.07 -1.93 8.22
C VAL A 246 14.37 -1.20 6.90
N GLY A 247 15.37 -0.29 6.89
CA GLY A 247 15.84 0.36 5.68
C GLY A 247 16.56 -0.60 4.72
N ASP A 248 17.33 -1.56 5.23
CA ASP A 248 17.91 -2.61 4.38
C ASP A 248 16.83 -3.57 3.88
N ALA A 249 15.83 -3.87 4.71
CA ALA A 249 14.72 -4.74 4.32
C ALA A 249 13.89 -4.14 3.17
N SER A 250 13.55 -2.84 3.24
CA SER A 250 12.82 -2.15 2.16
C SER A 250 13.60 -2.15 0.85
N LYS A 251 14.91 -1.85 0.90
CA LYS A 251 15.78 -1.94 -0.27
C LYS A 251 15.85 -3.34 -0.86
N GLN A 252 15.95 -4.38 -0.01
CA GLN A 252 16.00 -5.77 -0.46
C GLN A 252 14.68 -6.21 -1.10
N LEU A 253 13.52 -5.78 -0.58
CA LEU A 253 12.23 -6.05 -1.20
C LEU A 253 12.15 -5.48 -2.61
N VAL A 254 12.44 -4.19 -2.75
CA VAL A 254 12.40 -3.49 -4.04
C VAL A 254 13.43 -4.09 -5.01
N LEU A 255 14.65 -4.41 -4.56
CA LEU A 255 15.66 -5.04 -5.40
C LEU A 255 15.24 -6.44 -5.86
N ALA A 256 14.67 -7.25 -4.99
CA ALA A 256 14.20 -8.60 -5.33
C ALA A 256 13.04 -8.54 -6.34
N ALA A 257 12.09 -7.62 -6.14
CA ALA A 257 11.00 -7.37 -7.08
C ALA A 257 11.53 -6.93 -8.45
N ARG A 258 12.49 -5.99 -8.47
CA ARG A 258 13.14 -5.52 -9.70
C ARG A 258 13.92 -6.62 -10.44
N VAL A 259 14.58 -7.52 -9.73
CA VAL A 259 15.23 -8.68 -10.35
C VAL A 259 14.19 -9.60 -10.98
N ARG A 260 13.08 -9.86 -10.29
CA ARG A 260 11.97 -10.68 -10.78
C ARG A 260 11.30 -10.06 -12.01
N SER A 261 11.07 -8.74 -12.02
CA SER A 261 10.39 -8.05 -13.12
C SER A 261 11.12 -8.16 -14.47
N ARG A 262 12.41 -8.47 -14.45
CA ARG A 262 13.26 -8.71 -15.64
C ARG A 262 13.24 -10.14 -16.14
N ASP A 263 12.80 -11.06 -15.33
CA ASP A 263 12.75 -12.50 -15.67
C ASP A 263 11.47 -12.81 -16.44
N ARG A 264 11.49 -12.54 -17.75
CA ARG A 264 10.34 -12.70 -18.67
C ARG A 264 9.77 -14.12 -18.71
N GLU A 265 10.54 -15.11 -18.28
CA GLU A 265 10.08 -16.51 -18.19
C GLU A 265 9.25 -16.76 -16.92
N HIS A 266 9.38 -15.91 -15.92
CA HIS A 266 8.68 -16.10 -14.66
C HIS A 266 7.25 -15.54 -14.73
N VAL A 267 6.27 -16.35 -14.29
CA VAL A 267 4.83 -16.03 -14.35
C VAL A 267 4.45 -14.74 -13.62
N ARG A 268 5.24 -14.31 -12.63
CA ARG A 268 5.03 -13.09 -11.86
C ARG A 268 5.82 -11.88 -12.38
N ALA A 269 6.61 -12.03 -13.44
CA ALA A 269 7.40 -10.91 -13.95
C ALA A 269 6.47 -9.77 -14.43
N LYS A 270 6.49 -8.66 -13.72
CA LYS A 270 5.72 -7.44 -14.03
C LYS A 270 6.68 -6.24 -13.96
N PRO A 271 7.11 -5.68 -15.11
CA PRO A 271 7.85 -4.42 -15.12
C PRO A 271 6.95 -3.29 -14.62
N ASP A 272 7.29 -2.72 -13.47
CA ASP A 272 6.54 -1.65 -12.84
C ASP A 272 7.44 -0.79 -11.95
N ASP A 273 6.92 0.35 -11.49
CA ASP A 273 7.49 1.11 -10.39
C ASP A 273 7.35 0.32 -9.09
N MET A 274 8.25 0.52 -8.15
CA MET A 274 8.31 -0.33 -6.96
C MET A 274 8.55 0.51 -5.72
N THR A 275 7.56 0.58 -4.85
CA THR A 275 7.66 1.28 -3.58
C THR A 275 7.35 0.34 -2.41
N ALA A 276 8.21 0.37 -1.39
CA ALA A 276 8.01 -0.33 -0.13
C ALA A 276 8.38 0.56 1.05
N ILE A 277 7.47 0.68 2.02
CA ILE A 277 7.70 1.30 3.33
C ILE A 277 7.59 0.20 4.39
N ILE A 278 8.54 0.13 5.29
CA ILE A 278 8.53 -0.81 6.42
C ILE A 278 8.60 -0.01 7.71
N VAL A 279 7.65 -0.25 8.60
CA VAL A 279 7.59 0.35 9.92
C VAL A 279 7.67 -0.76 10.96
N ARG A 280 8.67 -0.72 11.85
CA ARG A 280 8.71 -1.54 13.05
C ARG A 280 8.07 -0.78 14.18
N LEU A 281 7.11 -1.41 14.83
CA LEU A 281 6.37 -0.88 15.96
C LEU A 281 7.17 -1.15 17.25
N GLY A 282 7.47 -0.09 18.00
CA GLY A 282 8.31 -0.20 19.19
C GLY A 282 9.77 -0.60 18.86
N GLY A 283 10.74 0.10 19.41
CA GLY A 283 12.17 -0.11 19.17
C GLY A 283 12.94 -0.25 20.46
#